data_7ef253252026970e639f1478afc3173e
#
_entry.id   7ef253252026970e639f1478afc3173e
#
_cell.length_a   1.000
_cell.length_b   1.000
_cell.length_c   1.000
_cell.angle_alpha   90.00
_cell.angle_beta   90.00
_cell.angle_gamma   90.00
#
_symmetry.space_group_name_H-M   'P 1'
#
loop_
_entity.id
_entity.type
_entity.pdbx_description
1 polymer ?
#
loop_
_entity_poly.entity_id
_entity_poly.type
_entity_poly.pdbx_seq_one_letter_code
_entity_poly.pdbx_strand_id
1 'polypeptide(L)'
;IDLNFNNACNLRCKYCFTNSPKGDHVKEYLDYKAIARLADEADELGYFEFDLQGGELLLQPNKLFKVLEAIKPERFYMYLTTNGYYLDDAMAKRLAEAKVSRVSVSIDSMDEKIHDEIRGRKDSWRRAMEGLKHVQKHGMDPYLNITVGHYNAHTDHLKQLLDYSKDQKYK
;
A
#
# COMPACT_ATOMS: atom_id res chain seq x y z
N ILE A 1 -5.56 10.35 -9.37
CA ILE A 1 -4.59 9.83 -10.36
C ILE A 1 -3.95 8.60 -9.79
N ASP A 2 -4.05 7.47 -10.50
CA ASP A 2 -3.41 6.21 -10.11
C ASP A 2 -2.02 6.13 -10.77
N LEU A 3 -0.98 6.08 -9.96
CA LEU A 3 0.40 5.97 -10.43
C LEU A 3 0.97 4.60 -10.04
N ASN A 4 1.10 3.73 -11.05
CA ASN A 4 1.74 2.42 -10.90
C ASN A 4 3.20 2.52 -11.41
N PHE A 5 4.15 2.61 -10.50
CA PHE A 5 5.55 2.87 -10.86
C PHE A 5 6.51 1.72 -10.59
N ASN A 6 6.00 0.59 -10.12
CA ASN A 6 6.83 -0.55 -9.74
C ASN A 6 6.02 -1.85 -9.89
N ASN A 7 6.65 -2.90 -10.45
CA ASN A 7 6.07 -4.24 -10.55
C ASN A 7 6.76 -5.27 -9.65
N ALA A 8 7.89 -4.94 -9.02
CA ALA A 8 8.57 -5.85 -8.12
C ALA A 8 7.77 -6.05 -6.83
N CYS A 9 7.66 -7.29 -6.35
CA CYS A 9 6.95 -7.62 -5.13
C CYS A 9 7.66 -8.72 -4.34
N ASN A 10 7.59 -8.63 -3.02
CA ASN A 10 8.13 -9.62 -2.09
C ASN A 10 7.13 -10.74 -1.76
N LEU A 11 5.86 -10.64 -2.20
CA LEU A 11 4.82 -11.65 -1.99
C LEU A 11 4.49 -12.43 -3.27
N ARG A 12 3.62 -13.46 -3.11
CA ARG A 12 3.13 -14.32 -4.21
C ARG A 12 1.65 -14.60 -4.04
N CYS A 13 0.88 -13.52 -4.02
CA CYS A 13 -0.57 -13.62 -3.84
C CYS A 13 -1.22 -14.47 -4.94
N LYS A 14 -2.12 -15.37 -4.56
CA LYS A 14 -2.82 -16.30 -5.46
C LYS A 14 -3.66 -15.59 -6.53
N TYR A 15 -4.07 -14.35 -6.26
CA TYR A 15 -4.92 -13.53 -7.12
C TYR A 15 -4.21 -12.27 -7.66
N CYS A 16 -2.89 -12.20 -7.61
CA CYS A 16 -2.15 -11.01 -8.04
C CYS A 16 -2.47 -10.66 -9.50
N PHE A 17 -3.15 -9.53 -9.72
CA PHE A 17 -3.56 -9.09 -11.05
C PHE A 17 -2.38 -8.61 -11.90
N THR A 18 -1.31 -8.12 -11.27
CA THR A 18 -0.09 -7.70 -11.97
C THR A 18 0.86 -8.85 -12.25
N ASN A 19 0.61 -10.03 -11.64
CA ASN A 19 1.53 -11.17 -11.67
C ASN A 19 2.99 -10.74 -11.39
N SER A 20 3.17 -9.92 -10.35
CA SER A 20 4.44 -9.28 -10.02
C SER A 20 5.59 -10.26 -9.93
N PRO A 21 6.71 -10.05 -10.63
CA PRO A 21 7.86 -10.93 -10.61
C PRO A 21 8.58 -10.87 -9.26
N LYS A 22 9.25 -11.98 -8.89
CA LYS A 22 10.10 -12.02 -7.69
C LYS A 22 11.32 -11.12 -7.85
N GLY A 23 11.47 -10.16 -6.92
CA GLY A 23 12.72 -9.41 -6.73
C GLY A 23 12.97 -8.30 -7.74
N ASP A 24 14.16 -7.75 -7.66
CA ASP A 24 14.59 -6.50 -8.30
C ASP A 24 14.95 -6.60 -9.78
N HIS A 25 14.55 -7.67 -10.48
CA HIS A 25 15.02 -7.97 -11.83
C HIS A 25 14.32 -7.16 -12.93
N VAL A 26 13.30 -6.40 -12.61
CA VAL A 26 12.67 -5.51 -13.58
C VAL A 26 13.48 -4.22 -13.63
N LYS A 27 14.19 -4.01 -14.72
CA LYS A 27 14.79 -2.70 -15.03
C LYS A 27 13.66 -1.74 -15.38
N GLU A 28 13.13 -1.08 -14.38
CA GLU A 28 12.12 -0.04 -14.56
C GLU A 28 12.84 1.29 -14.74
N TYR A 29 12.49 1.98 -15.81
CA TYR A 29 12.88 3.36 -16.00
C TYR A 29 11.79 4.26 -15.47
N LEU A 30 12.12 5.11 -14.50
CA LEU A 30 11.22 6.14 -13.98
C LEU A 30 11.75 7.52 -14.40
N ASP A 31 10.94 8.21 -15.19
CA ASP A 31 11.21 9.61 -15.49
C ASP A 31 10.56 10.51 -14.41
N TYR A 32 11.34 10.82 -13.38
CA TYR A 32 10.90 11.70 -12.29
C TYR A 32 10.53 13.11 -12.77
N LYS A 33 11.11 13.58 -13.90
CA LYS A 33 10.72 14.86 -14.49
C LYS A 33 9.34 14.78 -15.14
N ALA A 34 9.01 13.65 -15.77
CA ALA A 34 7.68 13.43 -16.30
C ALA A 34 6.65 13.33 -15.18
N ILE A 35 6.98 12.65 -14.06
CA ILE A 35 6.11 12.60 -12.86
C ILE A 35 5.89 14.01 -12.29
N ALA A 36 6.93 14.83 -12.19
CA ALA A 36 6.80 16.20 -11.70
C ALA A 36 5.89 17.05 -12.61
N ARG A 37 6.06 16.96 -13.94
CA ARG A 37 5.17 17.66 -14.90
C ARG A 37 3.73 17.19 -14.78
N LEU A 38 3.50 15.87 -14.68
CA LEU A 38 2.16 15.31 -14.46
C LEU A 38 1.52 15.88 -13.19
N ALA A 39 2.29 15.97 -12.10
CA ALA A 39 1.79 16.54 -10.86
C ALA A 39 1.48 18.05 -10.98
N ASP A 40 2.31 18.81 -11.67
CA ASP A 40 2.06 20.23 -11.91
C ASP A 40 0.78 20.44 -12.75
N GLU A 41 0.60 19.68 -13.84
CA GLU A 41 -0.61 19.71 -14.68
C GLU A 41 -1.86 19.26 -13.90
N ALA A 42 -1.71 18.23 -13.04
CA ALA A 42 -2.80 17.75 -12.19
C ALA A 42 -3.28 18.83 -11.21
N ASP A 43 -2.37 19.55 -10.58
CA ASP A 43 -2.66 20.65 -9.67
C ASP A 43 -3.38 21.80 -10.39
N GLU A 44 -2.88 22.20 -11.56
CA GLU A 44 -3.52 23.23 -12.40
C GLU A 44 -4.94 22.84 -12.83
N LEU A 45 -5.21 21.55 -13.06
CA LEU A 45 -6.53 21.01 -13.43
C LEU A 45 -7.44 20.76 -12.23
N GLY A 46 -6.97 20.98 -11.00
CA GLY A 46 -7.74 20.80 -9.78
C GLY A 46 -7.89 19.34 -9.33
N TYR A 47 -7.02 18.43 -9.77
CA TYR A 47 -6.96 17.09 -9.18
C TYR A 47 -6.41 17.19 -7.77
N PHE A 48 -7.04 16.46 -6.84
CA PHE A 48 -6.69 16.56 -5.42
C PHE A 48 -6.07 15.29 -4.84
N GLU A 49 -6.00 14.20 -5.61
CA GLU A 49 -5.59 12.89 -5.09
C GLU A 49 -4.63 12.17 -6.03
N PHE A 50 -3.57 11.59 -5.45
CA PHE A 50 -2.72 10.59 -6.07
C PHE A 50 -2.82 9.28 -5.31
N ASP A 51 -3.07 8.17 -6.02
CA ASP A 51 -2.98 6.80 -5.50
C ASP A 51 -1.71 6.13 -6.03
N LEU A 52 -0.78 5.85 -5.13
CA LEU A 52 0.47 5.17 -5.45
C LEU A 52 0.30 3.66 -5.28
N GLN A 53 0.45 2.96 -6.38
CA GLN A 53 0.28 1.51 -6.45
C GLN A 53 1.47 0.83 -7.13
N GLY A 54 1.45 -0.53 -7.18
CA GLY A 54 2.44 -1.32 -7.91
C GLY A 54 2.48 -2.77 -7.44
N GLY A 55 3.67 -3.37 -7.54
CA GLY A 55 3.95 -4.65 -6.88
C GLY A 55 3.99 -4.46 -5.36
N GLU A 56 5.12 -4.05 -4.82
CA GLU A 56 5.24 -3.59 -3.43
C GLU A 56 6.13 -2.35 -3.37
N LEU A 57 5.53 -1.23 -3.00
CA LEU A 57 6.19 0.07 -3.01
C LEU A 57 7.31 0.18 -1.97
N LEU A 58 7.10 -0.43 -0.80
CA LEU A 58 8.05 -0.40 0.31
C LEU A 58 9.25 -1.36 0.11
N LEU A 59 9.23 -2.17 -0.95
CA LEU A 59 10.38 -2.98 -1.35
C LEU A 59 11.54 -2.11 -1.88
N GLN A 60 11.21 -0.99 -2.50
CA GLN A 60 12.17 -0.05 -3.09
C GLN A 60 11.96 1.38 -2.53
N PRO A 61 12.20 1.60 -1.22
CA PRO A 61 11.86 2.85 -0.56
C PRO A 61 12.54 4.08 -1.19
N ASN A 62 13.76 3.94 -1.68
CA ASN A 62 14.46 5.05 -2.34
C ASN A 62 13.75 5.53 -3.62
N LYS A 63 13.13 4.61 -4.39
CA LYS A 63 12.30 4.98 -5.54
C LYS A 63 11.02 5.67 -5.09
N LEU A 64 10.33 5.10 -4.10
CA LEU A 64 9.10 5.66 -3.56
C LEU A 64 9.31 7.12 -3.09
N PHE A 65 10.33 7.37 -2.28
CA PHE A 65 10.56 8.73 -1.77
C PHE A 65 10.96 9.73 -2.87
N LYS A 66 11.67 9.29 -3.92
CA LYS A 66 11.92 10.15 -5.10
C LYS A 66 10.65 10.45 -5.90
N VAL A 67 9.72 9.50 -6.00
CA VAL A 67 8.40 9.74 -6.61
C VAL A 67 7.60 10.73 -5.78
N LEU A 68 7.55 10.57 -4.46
CA LEU A 68 6.91 11.52 -3.56
C LEU A 68 7.52 12.91 -3.68
N GLU A 69 8.84 13.03 -3.67
CA GLU A 69 9.54 14.31 -3.87
C GLU A 69 9.17 14.97 -5.22
N ALA A 70 9.07 14.19 -6.29
CA ALA A 70 8.68 14.70 -7.61
C ALA A 70 7.22 15.19 -7.65
N ILE A 71 6.31 14.52 -6.95
CA ILE A 71 4.87 14.90 -6.88
C ILE A 71 4.66 16.14 -6.03
N LYS A 72 5.48 16.38 -5.00
CA LYS A 72 5.28 17.40 -3.94
C LYS A 72 3.95 17.18 -3.21
N PRO A 73 3.92 16.19 -2.30
CA PRO A 73 2.71 15.64 -1.67
C PRO A 73 1.82 16.65 -0.93
N GLU A 74 2.38 17.76 -0.50
CA GLU A 74 1.66 18.82 0.23
C GLU A 74 0.51 19.45 -0.56
N ARG A 75 0.48 19.24 -1.88
CA ARG A 75 -0.56 19.75 -2.80
C ARG A 75 -1.74 18.79 -2.94
N PHE A 76 -1.58 17.53 -2.51
CA PHE A 76 -2.52 16.45 -2.82
C PHE A 76 -2.87 15.63 -1.59
N TYR A 77 -3.99 14.94 -1.66
CA TYR A 77 -4.27 13.83 -0.76
C TYR A 77 -3.54 12.58 -1.27
N MET A 78 -2.49 12.20 -0.57
CA MET A 78 -1.62 11.10 -0.99
C MET A 78 -2.10 9.77 -0.46
N TYR A 79 -2.44 8.87 -1.35
CA TYR A 79 -2.85 7.50 -1.09
C TYR A 79 -1.71 6.55 -1.41
N LEU A 80 -1.48 5.55 -0.57
CA LEU A 80 -0.47 4.53 -0.79
C LEU A 80 -1.03 3.16 -0.46
N THR A 81 -0.91 2.21 -1.41
CA THR A 81 -1.31 0.81 -1.22
C THR A 81 -0.09 -0.08 -1.03
N THR A 82 -0.08 -0.89 0.04
CA THR A 82 1.01 -1.79 0.38
C THR A 82 0.52 -3.12 0.94
N ASN A 83 1.33 -4.17 0.81
CA ASN A 83 1.09 -5.42 1.51
C ASN A 83 1.49 -5.38 3.00
N GLY A 84 2.07 -4.29 3.47
CA GLY A 84 2.42 -4.05 4.87
C GLY A 84 3.66 -4.79 5.39
N TYR A 85 4.30 -5.65 4.59
CA TYR A 85 5.42 -6.49 5.07
C TYR A 85 6.63 -5.70 5.55
N TYR A 86 6.89 -4.54 4.94
CA TYR A 86 7.99 -3.62 5.26
C TYR A 86 7.53 -2.34 5.97
N LEU A 87 6.28 -2.32 6.44
CA LEU A 87 5.69 -1.15 7.09
C LEU A 87 5.96 -1.17 8.60
N ASP A 88 7.23 -1.05 8.98
CA ASP A 88 7.64 -0.88 10.37
C ASP A 88 7.44 0.56 10.87
N ASP A 89 7.70 0.80 12.14
CA ASP A 89 7.53 2.11 12.78
C ASP A 89 8.37 3.20 12.11
N ALA A 90 9.61 2.88 11.74
CA ALA A 90 10.50 3.83 11.07
C ALA A 90 10.00 4.18 9.67
N MET A 91 9.50 3.20 8.91
CA MET A 91 8.92 3.42 7.60
C MET A 91 7.63 4.25 7.69
N ALA A 92 6.73 3.93 8.62
CA ALA A 92 5.49 4.70 8.83
C ALA A 92 5.79 6.15 9.21
N LYS A 93 6.77 6.39 10.08
CA LYS A 93 7.24 7.74 10.40
C LYS A 93 7.72 8.50 9.16
N ARG A 94 8.56 7.87 8.32
CA ARG A 94 9.07 8.49 7.09
C ARG A 94 7.96 8.81 6.10
N LEU A 95 6.94 7.95 5.96
CA LEU A 95 5.78 8.21 5.11
C LEU A 95 4.98 9.41 5.60
N ALA A 96 4.74 9.52 6.90
CA ALA A 96 4.07 10.68 7.49
C ALA A 96 4.87 11.98 7.30
N GLU A 97 6.19 11.95 7.50
CA GLU A 97 7.08 13.08 7.23
C GLU A 97 7.04 13.50 5.75
N ALA A 98 6.93 12.54 4.83
CA ALA A 98 6.76 12.76 3.41
C ALA A 98 5.31 13.14 3.00
N LYS A 99 4.44 13.47 3.97
CA LYS A 99 3.05 13.92 3.73
C LYS A 99 2.15 12.91 3.04
N VAL A 100 2.40 11.61 3.21
CA VAL A 100 1.43 10.59 2.85
C VAL A 100 0.22 10.73 3.78
N SER A 101 -0.98 10.84 3.20
CA SER A 101 -2.22 11.11 3.95
C SER A 101 -2.86 9.81 4.42
N ARG A 102 -2.81 8.78 3.59
CA ARG A 102 -3.50 7.49 3.79
C ARG A 102 -2.63 6.32 3.36
N VAL A 103 -2.63 5.26 4.17
CA VAL A 103 -2.00 3.99 3.82
C VAL A 103 -3.01 2.87 3.87
N SER A 104 -3.24 2.26 2.72
CA SER A 104 -4.11 1.10 2.52
C SER A 104 -3.28 -0.17 2.65
N VAL A 105 -3.53 -0.94 3.72
CA VAL A 105 -2.80 -2.18 3.98
C VAL A 105 -3.64 -3.38 3.60
N SER A 106 -3.06 -4.26 2.82
CA SER A 106 -3.74 -5.43 2.27
C SER A 106 -3.86 -6.55 3.30
N ILE A 107 -5.09 -6.86 3.77
CA ILE A 107 -5.38 -7.95 4.72
C ILE A 107 -6.63 -8.70 4.25
N ASP A 108 -6.49 -10.01 3.97
CA ASP A 108 -7.56 -10.81 3.36
C ASP A 108 -8.29 -11.72 4.35
N SER A 109 -7.75 -11.91 5.56
CA SER A 109 -8.35 -12.73 6.62
C SER A 109 -7.85 -12.28 7.98
N MET A 110 -8.65 -12.46 9.02
CA MET A 110 -8.21 -12.36 10.41
C MET A 110 -7.48 -13.63 10.89
N ASP A 111 -7.59 -14.73 10.16
CA ASP A 111 -6.79 -15.93 10.39
C ASP A 111 -5.42 -15.79 9.68
N GLU A 112 -4.35 -15.77 10.49
CA GLU A 112 -2.96 -15.62 10.02
C GLU A 112 -2.59 -16.67 8.96
N LYS A 113 -3.00 -17.95 9.17
CA LYS A 113 -2.64 -19.04 8.25
C LYS A 113 -3.31 -18.86 6.89
N ILE A 114 -4.59 -18.48 6.89
CA ILE A 114 -5.35 -18.23 5.65
C ILE A 114 -4.75 -17.03 4.92
N HIS A 115 -4.48 -15.94 5.61
CA HIS A 115 -3.87 -14.76 5.01
C HIS A 115 -2.50 -15.08 4.41
N ASP A 116 -1.61 -15.69 5.19
CA ASP A 116 -0.25 -16.03 4.74
C ASP A 116 -0.25 -17.00 3.56
N GLU A 117 -1.19 -17.95 3.52
CA GLU A 117 -1.38 -18.86 2.39
C GLU A 117 -1.86 -18.11 1.13
N ILE A 118 -2.83 -17.21 1.25
CA ILE A 118 -3.33 -16.37 0.14
C ILE A 118 -2.22 -15.49 -0.40
N ARG A 119 -1.45 -14.84 0.48
CA ARG A 119 -0.36 -13.93 0.14
C ARG A 119 0.94 -14.63 -0.27
N GLY A 120 1.03 -15.96 -0.01
CA GLY A 120 2.18 -16.79 -0.39
C GLY A 120 3.46 -16.47 0.39
N ARG A 121 3.32 -15.97 1.62
CA ARG A 121 4.46 -15.64 2.48
C ARG A 121 4.10 -15.71 3.96
N LYS A 122 4.89 -16.46 4.74
CA LYS A 122 4.80 -16.51 6.19
C LYS A 122 5.05 -15.15 6.83
N ASP A 123 4.40 -14.90 7.97
CA ASP A 123 4.48 -13.65 8.74
C ASP A 123 3.90 -12.41 8.01
N SER A 124 3.27 -12.56 6.85
CA SER A 124 2.68 -11.43 6.13
C SER A 124 1.51 -10.81 6.89
N TRP A 125 0.68 -11.65 7.51
CA TRP A 125 -0.44 -11.20 8.34
C TRP A 125 0.03 -10.37 9.54
N ARG A 126 0.95 -10.90 10.33
CA ARG A 126 1.45 -10.23 11.54
C ARG A 126 2.06 -8.87 11.20
N ARG A 127 2.89 -8.81 10.16
CA ARG A 127 3.53 -7.57 9.72
C ARG A 127 2.53 -6.55 9.19
N ALA A 128 1.54 -6.98 8.41
CA ALA A 128 0.48 -6.10 7.91
C ALA A 128 -0.37 -5.52 9.06
N MET A 129 -0.72 -6.35 10.05
CA MET A 129 -1.47 -5.92 11.24
C MET A 129 -0.69 -4.93 12.12
N GLU A 130 0.61 -5.15 12.29
CA GLU A 130 1.50 -4.19 12.96
C GLU A 130 1.61 -2.89 12.16
N GLY A 131 1.75 -2.99 10.84
CA GLY A 131 1.82 -1.86 9.94
C GLY A 131 0.63 -0.91 10.05
N LEU A 132 -0.60 -1.44 10.13
CA LEU A 132 -1.80 -0.61 10.37
C LEU A 132 -1.71 0.22 11.65
N LYS A 133 -1.20 -0.38 12.73
CA LYS A 133 -1.01 0.33 14.01
C LYS A 133 0.04 1.44 13.88
N HIS A 134 1.12 1.20 13.13
CA HIS A 134 2.14 2.22 12.87
C HIS A 134 1.59 3.38 12.05
N VAL A 135 0.75 3.10 11.04
CA VAL A 135 0.06 4.15 10.26
C VAL A 135 -0.75 5.06 11.18
N GLN A 136 -1.61 4.46 12.03
CA GLN A 136 -2.43 5.20 12.98
C GLN A 136 -1.58 6.00 13.99
N LYS A 137 -0.53 5.38 14.54
CA LYS A 137 0.40 6.01 15.49
C LYS A 137 1.03 7.29 14.95
N HIS A 138 1.36 7.31 13.65
CA HIS A 138 1.97 8.46 12.99
C HIS A 138 0.98 9.43 12.34
N GLY A 139 -0.32 9.31 12.64
CA GLY A 139 -1.35 10.27 12.26
C GLY A 139 -1.79 10.21 10.80
N MET A 140 -1.44 9.15 10.09
CA MET A 140 -2.00 8.87 8.76
C MET A 140 -3.31 8.09 8.89
N ASP A 141 -4.17 8.15 7.88
CA ASP A 141 -5.42 7.37 7.81
C ASP A 141 -5.12 5.89 7.49
N PRO A 142 -5.37 4.93 8.40
CA PRO A 142 -5.23 3.51 8.10
C PRO A 142 -6.45 2.97 7.37
N TYR A 143 -6.21 2.22 6.29
CA TYR A 143 -7.25 1.55 5.50
C TYR A 143 -7.00 0.06 5.41
N LEU A 144 -8.06 -0.73 5.53
CA LEU A 144 -8.05 -2.16 5.19
C LEU A 144 -8.38 -2.33 3.71
N ASN A 145 -7.45 -2.92 2.97
CA ASN A 145 -7.66 -3.33 1.58
C ASN A 145 -7.90 -4.84 1.53
N ILE A 146 -9.10 -5.26 1.15
CA ILE A 146 -9.53 -6.66 1.15
C ILE A 146 -9.83 -7.09 -0.28
N THR A 147 -9.11 -8.09 -0.77
CA THR A 147 -9.49 -8.76 -2.02
C THR A 147 -10.40 -9.94 -1.70
N VAL A 148 -11.67 -9.84 -2.07
CA VAL A 148 -12.66 -10.90 -1.87
C VAL A 148 -12.60 -11.90 -3.01
N GLY A 149 -12.36 -13.16 -2.70
CA GLY A 149 -12.31 -14.26 -3.65
C GLY A 149 -12.70 -15.59 -3.00
N HIS A 150 -12.66 -16.69 -3.72
CA HIS A 150 -13.07 -18.01 -3.22
C HIS A 150 -12.26 -18.49 -1.99
N TYR A 151 -11.11 -17.89 -1.71
CA TYR A 151 -10.28 -18.22 -0.53
C TYR A 151 -10.84 -17.64 0.78
N ASN A 152 -11.57 -16.52 0.72
CA ASN A 152 -12.04 -15.78 1.88
C ASN A 152 -13.49 -15.28 1.77
N ALA A 153 -14.22 -15.62 0.70
CA ALA A 153 -15.60 -15.18 0.47
C ALA A 153 -16.62 -15.79 1.46
N HIS A 154 -16.16 -16.61 2.41
CA HIS A 154 -17.02 -17.14 3.47
C HIS A 154 -17.42 -16.00 4.42
N THR A 155 -18.71 -15.95 4.71
CA THR A 155 -19.34 -14.85 5.46
C THR A 155 -18.63 -14.51 6.77
N ASP A 156 -18.15 -15.51 7.51
CA ASP A 156 -17.52 -15.31 8.81
C ASP A 156 -16.17 -14.60 8.72
N HIS A 157 -15.35 -14.89 7.71
CA HIS A 157 -14.07 -14.22 7.52
C HIS A 157 -14.22 -12.74 7.17
N LEU A 158 -15.14 -12.43 6.26
CA LEU A 158 -15.43 -11.04 5.89
C LEU A 158 -16.02 -10.27 7.06
N LYS A 159 -16.95 -10.91 7.81
CA LYS A 159 -17.52 -10.30 9.00
C LYS A 159 -16.46 -9.96 10.04
N GLN A 160 -15.53 -10.86 10.33
CA GLN A 160 -14.44 -10.63 11.27
C GLN A 160 -13.55 -9.44 10.85
N LEU A 161 -13.24 -9.32 9.55
CA LEU A 161 -12.48 -8.19 9.03
C LEU A 161 -13.23 -6.86 9.17
N LEU A 162 -14.53 -6.85 8.86
CA LEU A 162 -15.38 -5.67 9.00
C LEU A 162 -15.55 -5.27 10.47
N ASP A 163 -15.79 -6.22 11.37
CA ASP A 163 -15.89 -5.98 12.80
C ASP A 163 -14.57 -5.41 13.34
N TYR A 164 -13.43 -6.00 12.96
CA TYR A 164 -12.11 -5.49 13.34
C TYR A 164 -11.88 -4.05 12.84
N SER A 165 -12.16 -3.78 11.56
CA SER A 165 -12.02 -2.44 10.98
C SER A 165 -12.85 -1.40 11.75
N LYS A 166 -14.08 -1.75 12.07
CA LYS A 166 -15.01 -0.91 12.85
C LYS A 166 -14.50 -0.65 14.26
N ASP A 167 -14.04 -1.69 14.96
CA ASP A 167 -13.54 -1.59 16.34
C ASP A 167 -12.27 -0.72 16.41
N GLN A 168 -11.40 -0.82 15.43
CA GLN A 168 -10.19 0.01 15.33
C GLN A 168 -10.45 1.38 14.71
N LYS A 169 -11.66 1.66 14.22
CA LYS A 169 -12.03 2.86 13.44
C LYS A 169 -11.20 3.04 12.17
N TYR A 170 -10.77 1.93 11.58
CA TYR A 170 -10.16 1.94 10.25
C TYR A 170 -11.25 2.10 9.17
N LYS A 171 -10.84 2.63 8.03
CA LYS A 171 -11.75 2.78 6.88
C LYS A 171 -11.53 1.67 5.85
#